data_50156ad79786617de25601e0d03d8b62
#
_entry.id   50156ad79786617de25601e0d03d8b62
#
_cell.length_a   1.000
_cell.length_b   1.000
_cell.length_c   1.000
_cell.angle_alpha   90.00
_cell.angle_beta   90.00
_cell.angle_gamma   90.00
#
_symmetry.space_group_name_H-M   'P 1'
#
loop_
_entity.id
_entity.type
_entity.pdbx_description
1 polymer ?
#
loop_
_entity_poly.entity_id
_entity_poly.type
_entity_poly.pdbx_seq_one_letter_code
_entity_poly.pdbx_strand_id
1 'polypeptide(L)'
;MANTLSFDQISTVLNDIVKQATGVETMKATDTSSFVAQAQTALLVGNDRIMNSISQVLDRTIFSVRPYNAKFKGLRRTTQQWGNHVRKLGMLDDDWENDQRQPLDDDTAVDMYKIKKGKVLQTNFYGGQVFQRHRTYFRDQLDQAFRNPDEFGQFISMYTQNTMDMIEQAHESMARACVANYIGAKNIWQASVTASTVGYTGEHVVKLLTMYNTENGTKLTAEDVRKAENFPSFYKWACAKIMTYMDFFTERTTRFHANITGKEIARHTPLQMQNIMIFSPDLHTADTTVLSNTFHDQYLKIATNEKVNFWQTLESPMNINVTPSVMTPDGSVEKGEAQVMSNIFAVLFDEEAMGLTTINQWSSTTPFNSAGGYWNIYYHFTDRYWNDLTENGLVFVLE
;
A
#
# COMPACT_ATOMS: atom_id res chain seq x y z
N MET A 1 20.78 16.87 7.53
CA MET A 1 22.16 16.38 7.69
C MET A 1 22.15 14.91 7.28
N ALA A 2 22.92 14.55 6.26
CA ALA A 2 23.08 13.15 5.91
C ALA A 2 23.73 12.43 7.11
N ASN A 3 23.10 11.38 7.61
CA ASN A 3 23.68 10.55 8.66
C ASN A 3 24.88 9.80 8.05
N THR A 4 26.06 10.37 8.16
CA THR A 4 27.30 9.66 7.87
C THR A 4 27.48 8.57 8.91
N LEU A 5 27.81 7.35 8.48
CA LEU A 5 28.13 6.25 9.38
C LEU A 5 29.31 6.65 10.27
N SER A 6 29.24 6.31 11.57
CA SER A 6 30.38 6.51 12.47
C SER A 6 31.49 5.51 12.16
N PHE A 7 32.76 5.84 12.52
CA PHE A 7 33.90 4.93 12.32
C PHE A 7 33.66 3.53 12.92
N ASP A 8 32.96 3.49 14.04
CA ASP A 8 32.64 2.25 14.76
C ASP A 8 31.65 1.37 13.94
N GLN A 9 30.66 1.99 13.28
CA GLN A 9 29.72 1.31 12.40
C GLN A 9 30.43 0.83 11.12
N ILE A 10 31.27 1.67 10.53
CA ILE A 10 32.06 1.33 9.33
C ILE A 10 32.99 0.15 9.61
N SER A 11 33.67 0.16 10.75
CA SER A 11 34.56 -0.91 11.19
C SER A 11 33.81 -2.22 11.45
N THR A 12 32.59 -2.15 11.97
CA THR A 12 31.73 -3.33 12.17
C THR A 12 31.32 -3.93 10.83
N VAL A 13 30.90 -3.11 9.86
CA VAL A 13 30.54 -3.57 8.51
C VAL A 13 31.74 -4.23 7.81
N LEU A 14 32.94 -3.61 7.90
CA LEU A 14 34.15 -4.21 7.34
C LEU A 14 34.47 -5.57 7.97
N ASN A 15 34.36 -5.68 9.30
CA ASN A 15 34.62 -6.93 10.01
C ASN A 15 33.67 -8.04 9.59
N ASP A 16 32.37 -7.71 9.40
CA ASP A 16 31.37 -8.66 8.91
C ASP A 16 31.66 -9.11 7.46
N ILE A 17 32.10 -8.19 6.60
CA ILE A 17 32.53 -8.52 5.24
C ILE A 17 33.74 -9.47 5.28
N VAL A 18 34.77 -9.15 6.07
CA VAL A 18 35.96 -9.98 6.22
C VAL A 18 35.59 -11.37 6.76
N LYS A 19 34.76 -11.44 7.78
CA LYS A 19 34.28 -12.71 8.36
C LYS A 19 33.55 -13.56 7.33
N GLN A 20 32.69 -12.98 6.50
CA GLN A 20 31.99 -13.72 5.45
C GLN A 20 32.90 -14.14 4.30
N ALA A 21 33.85 -13.26 3.92
CA ALA A 21 34.80 -13.56 2.84
C ALA A 21 35.85 -14.61 3.20
N THR A 22 36.37 -14.55 4.44
CA THR A 22 37.47 -15.40 4.91
C THR A 22 37.02 -16.58 5.76
N GLY A 23 35.83 -16.53 6.37
CA GLY A 23 35.35 -17.47 7.38
C GLY A 23 36.01 -17.29 8.74
N VAL A 24 36.90 -16.31 8.91
CA VAL A 24 37.64 -16.04 10.17
C VAL A 24 37.14 -14.73 10.77
N GLU A 25 36.88 -14.75 12.07
CA GLU A 25 36.53 -13.54 12.82
C GLU A 25 37.78 -12.77 13.15
N THR A 26 37.94 -11.57 12.62
CA THR A 26 39.04 -10.67 12.90
C THR A 26 38.67 -9.68 14.00
N MET A 27 39.69 -9.13 14.71
CA MET A 27 39.42 -8.06 15.68
C MET A 27 38.91 -6.83 14.98
N LYS A 28 37.91 -6.18 15.57
CA LYS A 28 37.34 -4.92 15.04
C LYS A 28 38.46 -3.85 14.95
N ALA A 29 38.52 -3.16 13.81
CA ALA A 29 39.47 -2.08 13.62
C ALA A 29 39.19 -0.93 14.61
N THR A 30 40.23 -0.48 15.31
CA THR A 30 40.15 0.62 16.28
C THR A 30 40.69 1.95 15.74
N ASP A 31 41.46 1.89 14.66
CA ASP A 31 42.06 3.04 14.02
C ASP A 31 42.19 2.84 12.50
N THR A 32 42.57 3.88 11.77
CA THR A 32 42.69 3.85 10.31
C THR A 32 43.73 2.84 9.84
N SER A 33 44.79 2.60 10.56
CA SER A 33 45.84 1.65 10.15
C SER A 33 45.38 0.21 10.29
N SER A 34 44.70 -0.15 11.36
CA SER A 34 44.07 -1.47 11.54
C SER A 34 42.93 -1.71 10.54
N PHE A 35 42.17 -0.66 10.19
CA PHE A 35 41.16 -0.72 9.15
C PHE A 35 41.76 -1.07 7.78
N VAL A 36 42.83 -0.36 7.36
CA VAL A 36 43.52 -0.62 6.10
C VAL A 36 44.12 -2.02 6.05
N ALA A 37 44.73 -2.49 7.16
CA ALA A 37 45.28 -3.84 7.24
C ALA A 37 44.18 -4.93 7.08
N GLN A 38 43.03 -4.76 7.70
CA GLN A 38 41.89 -5.66 7.52
C GLN A 38 41.33 -5.61 6.12
N ALA A 39 41.20 -4.42 5.54
CA ALA A 39 40.74 -4.23 4.17
C ALA A 39 41.70 -4.91 3.17
N GLN A 40 43.02 -4.77 3.35
CA GLN A 40 44.02 -5.47 2.53
C GLN A 40 43.92 -6.99 2.66
N THR A 41 43.70 -7.51 3.86
CA THR A 41 43.48 -8.94 4.09
C THR A 41 42.26 -9.43 3.34
N ALA A 42 41.17 -8.67 3.34
CA ALA A 42 39.97 -8.97 2.57
C ALA A 42 40.25 -9.02 1.07
N LEU A 43 40.95 -8.03 0.52
CA LEU A 43 41.29 -7.94 -0.90
C LEU A 43 42.17 -9.12 -1.38
N LEU A 44 43.01 -9.68 -0.50
CA LEU A 44 43.86 -10.85 -0.82
C LEU A 44 43.05 -12.16 -0.97
N VAL A 45 41.88 -12.28 -0.37
CA VAL A 45 41.03 -13.48 -0.44
C VAL A 45 40.34 -13.65 -1.80
N GLY A 46 40.25 -12.58 -2.57
CA GLY A 46 39.65 -12.56 -3.89
C GLY A 46 38.41 -11.68 -3.97
N ASN A 47 38.40 -10.84 -4.98
CA ASN A 47 37.38 -9.79 -5.13
C ASN A 47 35.97 -10.34 -5.30
N ASP A 48 35.78 -11.53 -5.90
CA ASP A 48 34.45 -12.16 -6.08
C ASP A 48 33.83 -12.54 -4.73
N ARG A 49 34.63 -13.06 -3.80
CA ARG A 49 34.15 -13.39 -2.45
C ARG A 49 33.76 -12.14 -1.66
N ILE A 50 34.55 -11.06 -1.82
CA ILE A 50 34.25 -9.78 -1.19
C ILE A 50 32.94 -9.19 -1.71
N MET A 51 32.72 -9.20 -3.03
CA MET A 51 31.49 -8.66 -3.62
C MET A 51 30.27 -9.45 -3.20
N ASN A 52 30.34 -10.77 -3.11
CA ASN A 52 29.28 -11.59 -2.56
C ASN A 52 29.03 -11.29 -1.07
N SER A 53 30.11 -11.11 -0.31
CA SER A 53 30.02 -10.77 1.13
C SER A 53 29.44 -9.38 1.34
N ILE A 54 29.85 -8.38 0.53
CA ILE A 54 29.27 -7.03 0.54
C ILE A 54 27.77 -7.09 0.27
N SER A 55 27.36 -7.81 -0.78
CA SER A 55 25.93 -7.98 -1.09
C SER A 55 25.14 -8.55 0.09
N GLN A 56 25.63 -9.63 0.72
CA GLN A 56 24.96 -10.28 1.85
C GLN A 56 24.96 -9.44 3.14
N VAL A 57 26.04 -8.70 3.42
CA VAL A 57 26.11 -7.80 4.57
C VAL A 57 25.21 -6.60 4.38
N LEU A 58 25.17 -6.04 3.16
CA LEU A 58 24.29 -4.93 2.82
C LEU A 58 22.81 -5.32 2.94
N ASP A 59 22.43 -6.51 2.52
CA ASP A 59 21.06 -7.02 2.69
C ASP A 59 20.63 -7.04 4.17
N ARG A 60 21.57 -7.25 5.10
CA ARG A 60 21.31 -7.20 6.54
C ARG A 60 21.40 -5.80 7.13
N THR A 61 22.25 -4.93 6.58
CA THR A 61 22.51 -3.57 7.09
C THR A 61 21.44 -2.56 6.64
N ILE A 62 20.68 -2.87 5.61
CA ILE A 62 19.58 -2.10 5.03
C ILE A 62 18.56 -1.66 6.10
N PHE A 63 18.35 -2.45 7.16
CA PHE A 63 17.43 -2.11 8.24
C PHE A 63 17.89 -0.94 9.14
N SER A 64 19.15 -0.51 9.07
CA SER A 64 19.70 0.56 9.90
C SER A 64 19.71 1.94 9.23
N VAL A 65 19.65 2.01 7.92
CA VAL A 65 19.59 3.26 7.16
C VAL A 65 18.12 3.59 6.91
N ARG A 66 17.68 4.82 7.22
CA ARG A 66 16.31 5.24 6.96
C ARG A 66 16.21 5.67 5.49
N PRO A 67 15.66 4.83 4.62
CA PRO A 67 15.44 5.14 3.22
C PRO A 67 14.35 6.19 3.06
N TYR A 68 14.12 6.62 1.83
CA TYR A 68 12.94 7.38 1.42
C TYR A 68 11.68 6.79 2.05
N ASN A 69 10.91 7.61 2.75
CA ASN A 69 9.66 7.18 3.35
C ASN A 69 8.56 7.16 2.27
N ALA A 70 8.35 6.00 1.68
CA ALA A 70 7.24 5.80 0.77
C ALA A 70 5.91 6.07 1.48
N LYS A 71 4.97 6.62 0.73
CA LYS A 71 3.59 6.76 1.16
C LYS A 71 2.85 5.42 1.04
N PHE A 72 1.62 5.37 1.53
CA PHE A 72 0.77 4.19 1.49
C PHE A 72 1.29 2.99 2.30
N LYS A 73 2.02 3.26 3.38
CA LYS A 73 2.49 2.19 4.29
C LYS A 73 1.35 1.38 4.90
N GLY A 74 0.19 1.98 5.10
CA GLY A 74 -1.02 1.31 5.59
C GLY A 74 -1.53 0.20 4.67
N LEU A 75 -1.13 0.19 3.39
CA LEU A 75 -1.45 -0.89 2.46
C LEU A 75 -0.48 -2.07 2.54
N ARG A 76 0.69 -1.91 3.16
CA ARG A 76 1.69 -2.98 3.27
C ARG A 76 1.27 -3.99 4.32
N ARG A 77 1.22 -5.25 3.91
CA ARG A 77 0.92 -6.39 4.77
C ARG A 77 2.19 -7.20 5.06
N THR A 78 2.10 -8.06 6.04
CA THR A 78 3.19 -8.95 6.42
C THR A 78 3.69 -9.76 5.22
N THR A 79 5.01 -9.87 5.08
CA THR A 79 5.65 -10.63 4.01
C THR A 79 5.20 -12.08 4.03
N GLN A 80 4.73 -12.59 2.89
CA GLN A 80 4.36 -13.97 2.71
C GLN A 80 5.50 -14.73 2.01
N GLN A 81 6.30 -15.46 2.77
CA GLN A 81 7.45 -16.20 2.22
C GLN A 81 7.05 -17.41 1.38
N TRP A 82 5.84 -17.96 1.62
CA TRP A 82 5.38 -19.20 1.00
C TRP A 82 3.95 -19.05 0.50
N GLY A 83 3.73 -19.43 -0.73
CA GLY A 83 2.39 -19.46 -1.33
C GLY A 83 2.25 -18.67 -2.62
N ASN A 84 1.50 -19.25 -3.56
CA ASN A 84 1.27 -18.66 -4.88
C ASN A 84 0.04 -17.73 -4.92
N HIS A 85 -0.74 -17.64 -3.84
CA HIS A 85 -1.93 -16.80 -3.78
C HIS A 85 -2.26 -16.39 -2.34
N VAL A 86 -2.87 -15.23 -2.20
CA VAL A 86 -3.53 -14.79 -0.96
C VAL A 86 -4.94 -15.34 -1.00
N ARG A 87 -5.37 -16.01 0.06
CA ARG A 87 -6.70 -16.60 0.19
C ARG A 87 -7.45 -15.96 1.34
N LYS A 88 -8.66 -15.50 1.06
CA LYS A 88 -9.60 -14.99 2.03
C LYS A 88 -10.77 -15.94 2.15
N LEU A 89 -11.17 -16.27 3.36
CA LEU A 89 -12.31 -17.12 3.66
C LEU A 89 -13.35 -16.30 4.43
N GLY A 90 -14.60 -16.35 3.98
CA GLY A 90 -15.73 -15.76 4.66
C GLY A 90 -16.88 -16.74 4.72
N MET A 91 -17.72 -16.65 5.74
CA MET A 91 -18.98 -17.40 5.78
C MET A 91 -20.09 -16.55 5.19
N LEU A 92 -20.94 -17.17 4.38
CA LEU A 92 -22.18 -16.56 3.91
C LEU A 92 -23.21 -16.63 5.03
N ASP A 93 -24.02 -15.57 5.12
CA ASP A 93 -25.15 -15.55 6.05
C ASP A 93 -26.22 -16.53 5.60
N ASP A 94 -26.85 -17.16 6.57
CA ASP A 94 -28.02 -18.00 6.37
C ASP A 94 -29.27 -17.24 6.86
N ASP A 95 -30.37 -17.43 6.16
CA ASP A 95 -31.65 -16.87 6.55
C ASP A 95 -32.14 -17.49 7.88
N TRP A 96 -32.79 -16.67 8.69
CA TRP A 96 -33.51 -17.13 9.88
C TRP A 96 -34.73 -17.93 9.44
N GLU A 97 -34.92 -19.10 10.03
CA GLU A 97 -36.15 -19.88 9.89
C GLU A 97 -37.09 -19.56 11.05
N ASN A 98 -38.40 -19.56 10.79
CA ASN A 98 -39.36 -19.42 11.84
C ASN A 98 -39.27 -20.60 12.85
N ASP A 99 -39.44 -20.33 14.13
CA ASP A 99 -39.43 -21.35 15.15
C ASP A 99 -40.64 -22.28 14.96
N GLN A 100 -40.38 -23.54 14.66
CA GLN A 100 -41.42 -24.53 14.38
C GLN A 100 -42.09 -25.08 15.65
N ARG A 101 -41.63 -24.68 16.86
CA ARG A 101 -42.19 -25.18 18.13
C ARG A 101 -43.56 -24.57 18.43
N GLN A 102 -43.80 -23.33 18.04
CA GLN A 102 -45.04 -22.62 18.44
C GLN A 102 -46.29 -23.03 17.66
N PRO A 103 -46.22 -23.33 16.36
CA PRO A 103 -47.39 -23.77 15.60
C PRO A 103 -47.59 -25.29 15.59
N LEU A 104 -46.96 -26.04 16.53
CA LEU A 104 -47.13 -27.48 16.61
C LEU A 104 -48.46 -27.82 17.28
N ASP A 105 -49.33 -28.53 16.55
CA ASP A 105 -50.53 -29.17 17.02
C ASP A 105 -50.24 -30.63 17.38
N ASP A 106 -51.18 -31.29 18.11
CA ASP A 106 -51.10 -32.72 18.41
C ASP A 106 -50.88 -33.52 17.10
N ASP A 107 -50.04 -34.53 17.13
CA ASP A 107 -49.63 -35.38 16.03
C ASP A 107 -48.74 -34.71 14.93
N THR A 108 -48.27 -33.50 15.16
CA THR A 108 -47.30 -32.85 14.22
C THR A 108 -45.86 -33.20 14.59
N ALA A 109 -45.08 -33.67 13.66
CA ALA A 109 -43.67 -34.00 13.84
C ALA A 109 -42.75 -32.99 13.14
N VAL A 110 -41.67 -32.56 13.81
CA VAL A 110 -40.59 -31.74 13.22
C VAL A 110 -39.40 -32.64 12.98
N ASP A 111 -38.82 -32.55 11.76
CA ASP A 111 -37.61 -33.30 11.40
C ASP A 111 -36.37 -32.76 12.12
N MET A 112 -35.89 -33.45 13.13
CA MET A 112 -34.71 -33.10 13.90
C MET A 112 -33.38 -33.49 13.19
N TYR A 113 -33.44 -34.22 12.10
CA TYR A 113 -32.28 -34.68 11.35
C TYR A 113 -31.99 -33.86 10.10
N LYS A 114 -32.73 -32.76 9.86
CA LYS A 114 -32.50 -31.86 8.74
C LYS A 114 -31.09 -31.23 8.83
N ILE A 115 -30.24 -31.51 7.86
CA ILE A 115 -28.88 -31.01 7.81
C ILE A 115 -28.85 -29.68 7.06
N LYS A 116 -28.37 -28.61 7.74
CA LYS A 116 -28.10 -27.32 7.14
C LYS A 116 -26.59 -27.07 7.20
N LYS A 117 -25.94 -27.10 6.04
CA LYS A 117 -24.48 -26.86 5.94
C LYS A 117 -24.23 -25.39 5.76
N GLY A 118 -23.33 -24.83 6.58
CA GLY A 118 -22.83 -23.47 6.38
C GLY A 118 -22.16 -23.30 5.02
N LYS A 119 -22.43 -22.19 4.35
CA LYS A 119 -21.85 -21.85 3.03
C LYS A 119 -20.61 -21.00 3.24
N VAL A 120 -19.51 -21.36 2.57
CA VAL A 120 -18.24 -20.65 2.65
C VAL A 120 -17.97 -19.96 1.32
N LEU A 121 -17.62 -18.67 1.39
CA LEU A 121 -17.07 -17.94 0.27
C LEU A 121 -15.55 -17.94 0.37
N GLN A 122 -14.88 -18.32 -0.70
CA GLN A 122 -13.44 -18.25 -0.82
C GLN A 122 -13.06 -17.30 -1.94
N THR A 123 -12.31 -16.26 -1.59
CA THR A 123 -11.72 -15.32 -2.56
C THR A 123 -10.22 -15.60 -2.65
N ASN A 124 -9.71 -15.78 -3.86
CA ASN A 124 -8.30 -16.01 -4.11
C ASN A 124 -7.71 -14.86 -4.95
N PHE A 125 -6.62 -14.27 -4.48
CA PHE A 125 -5.89 -13.24 -5.19
C PHE A 125 -4.61 -13.84 -5.76
N TYR A 126 -4.53 -13.91 -7.08
CA TYR A 126 -3.41 -14.48 -7.83
C TYR A 126 -2.56 -13.39 -8.45
N GLY A 127 -1.38 -13.78 -8.86
CA GLY A 127 -0.45 -12.93 -9.56
C GLY A 127 0.56 -12.29 -8.62
N GLY A 128 1.61 -11.80 -9.21
CA GLY A 128 2.68 -11.04 -8.58
C GLY A 128 3.46 -10.37 -9.68
N GLN A 129 3.99 -9.20 -9.41
CA GLN A 129 4.85 -8.48 -10.33
C GLN A 129 6.30 -8.72 -9.91
N VAL A 130 7.09 -9.24 -10.83
CA VAL A 130 8.52 -9.52 -10.60
C VAL A 130 9.31 -8.33 -11.13
N PHE A 131 10.14 -7.77 -10.27
CA PHE A 131 11.03 -6.68 -10.61
C PHE A 131 12.47 -7.13 -10.48
N GLN A 132 13.29 -6.63 -11.39
CA GLN A 132 14.74 -6.82 -11.38
C GLN A 132 15.41 -5.48 -11.58
N ARG A 133 16.43 -5.23 -10.78
CA ARG A 133 17.38 -4.14 -11.01
C ARG A 133 18.78 -4.68 -10.87
N HIS A 134 19.71 -4.10 -11.67
CA HIS A 134 21.12 -4.41 -11.52
C HIS A 134 21.94 -3.13 -11.43
N ARG A 135 23.09 -3.24 -10.78
CA ARG A 135 24.12 -2.22 -10.72
C ARG A 135 25.47 -2.81 -11.05
N THR A 136 26.26 -2.03 -11.76
CA THR A 136 27.64 -2.37 -12.15
C THR A 136 28.61 -1.67 -11.22
N TYR A 137 29.58 -2.39 -10.73
CA TYR A 137 30.66 -1.92 -9.87
C TYR A 137 31.99 -2.23 -10.51
N PHE A 138 32.81 -1.20 -10.67
CA PHE A 138 34.14 -1.34 -11.23
C PHE A 138 35.14 -1.64 -10.12
N ARG A 139 36.14 -2.48 -10.45
CA ARG A 139 37.22 -2.86 -9.54
C ARG A 139 37.93 -1.65 -8.97
N ASP A 140 38.24 -0.65 -9.77
CA ASP A 140 38.99 0.54 -9.35
C ASP A 140 38.20 1.33 -8.27
N GLN A 141 36.88 1.38 -8.36
CA GLN A 141 36.04 2.02 -7.33
C GLN A 141 36.10 1.27 -6.00
N LEU A 142 36.08 -0.06 -6.06
CA LEU A 142 36.20 -0.89 -4.87
C LEU A 142 37.58 -0.74 -4.22
N ASP A 143 38.64 -0.83 -5.01
CA ASP A 143 40.01 -0.69 -4.52
C ASP A 143 40.28 0.70 -3.91
N GLN A 144 39.67 1.76 -4.42
CA GLN A 144 39.73 3.10 -3.82
C GLN A 144 38.96 3.16 -2.50
N ALA A 145 37.73 2.63 -2.45
CA ALA A 145 36.91 2.65 -1.26
C ALA A 145 37.58 1.94 -0.06
N PHE A 146 38.33 0.85 -0.30
CA PHE A 146 39.04 0.12 0.77
C PHE A 146 40.31 0.80 1.28
N ARG A 147 40.77 1.89 0.64
CA ARG A 147 41.98 2.61 1.10
C ARG A 147 41.75 3.53 2.28
N ASN A 148 40.53 4.01 2.46
CA ASN A 148 40.18 4.96 3.51
C ASN A 148 38.83 4.60 4.13
N PRO A 149 38.70 4.56 5.49
CA PRO A 149 37.45 4.28 6.18
C PRO A 149 36.32 5.22 5.79
N ASP A 150 36.60 6.52 5.61
CA ASP A 150 35.60 7.52 5.26
C ASP A 150 35.06 7.31 3.85
N GLU A 151 35.93 6.97 2.89
CA GLU A 151 35.54 6.66 1.52
C GLU A 151 34.74 5.36 1.44
N PHE A 152 35.14 4.34 2.23
CA PHE A 152 34.39 3.10 2.36
C PHE A 152 33.00 3.32 2.95
N GLY A 153 32.90 4.12 4.01
CA GLY A 153 31.63 4.48 4.64
C GLY A 153 30.71 5.23 3.66
N GLN A 154 31.27 6.17 2.89
CA GLN A 154 30.50 6.89 1.87
C GLN A 154 30.04 5.96 0.73
N PHE A 155 30.91 5.06 0.26
CA PHE A 155 30.59 4.08 -0.75
C PHE A 155 29.42 3.19 -0.32
N ILE A 156 29.49 2.60 0.89
CA ILE A 156 28.44 1.76 1.44
C ILE A 156 27.13 2.53 1.63
N SER A 157 27.21 3.74 2.22
CA SER A 157 26.01 4.58 2.43
C SER A 157 25.32 4.97 1.13
N MET A 158 26.10 5.41 0.13
CA MET A 158 25.56 5.80 -1.18
C MET A 158 24.94 4.60 -1.89
N TYR A 159 25.56 3.45 -1.81
CA TYR A 159 25.07 2.21 -2.38
C TYR A 159 23.75 1.79 -1.79
N THR A 160 23.71 1.68 -0.45
CA THR A 160 22.55 1.23 0.32
C THR A 160 21.38 2.20 0.14
N GLN A 161 21.61 3.49 0.36
CA GLN A 161 20.56 4.49 0.31
C GLN A 161 19.89 4.55 -1.07
N ASN A 162 20.68 4.63 -2.13
CA ASN A 162 20.11 4.74 -3.48
C ASN A 162 19.30 3.49 -3.88
N THR A 163 19.77 2.29 -3.50
CA THR A 163 19.04 1.04 -3.81
C THR A 163 17.73 0.98 -3.06
N MET A 164 17.73 1.37 -1.78
CA MET A 164 16.53 1.39 -0.95
C MET A 164 15.53 2.43 -1.43
N ASP A 165 15.97 3.65 -1.75
CA ASP A 165 15.11 4.70 -2.28
C ASP A 165 14.40 4.25 -3.56
N MET A 166 15.11 3.49 -4.41
CA MET A 166 14.52 2.95 -5.65
C MET A 166 13.50 1.83 -5.40
N ILE A 167 13.75 0.95 -4.44
CA ILE A 167 12.80 -0.10 -4.04
C ILE A 167 11.56 0.54 -3.42
N GLU A 168 11.74 1.49 -2.49
CA GLU A 168 10.64 2.21 -1.87
C GLU A 168 9.81 2.99 -2.89
N GLN A 169 10.44 3.61 -3.89
CA GLN A 169 9.74 4.30 -4.98
C GLN A 169 8.92 3.32 -5.84
N ALA A 170 9.45 2.12 -6.09
CA ALA A 170 8.72 1.08 -6.82
C ALA A 170 7.49 0.62 -6.01
N HIS A 171 7.64 0.39 -4.70
CA HIS A 171 6.53 0.05 -3.82
C HIS A 171 5.46 1.16 -3.78
N GLU A 172 5.87 2.42 -3.71
CA GLU A 172 4.93 3.55 -3.76
C GLU A 172 4.18 3.60 -5.09
N SER A 173 4.87 3.39 -6.21
CA SER A 173 4.24 3.36 -7.53
C SER A 173 3.19 2.25 -7.64
N MET A 174 3.49 1.07 -7.11
CA MET A 174 2.53 -0.03 -7.09
C MET A 174 1.35 0.23 -6.16
N ALA A 175 1.59 0.80 -4.99
CA ALA A 175 0.51 1.18 -4.08
C ALA A 175 -0.42 2.21 -4.73
N ARG A 176 0.12 3.21 -5.44
CA ARG A 176 -0.68 4.18 -6.21
C ARG A 176 -1.48 3.51 -7.31
N ALA A 177 -0.87 2.59 -8.06
CA ALA A 177 -1.58 1.83 -9.09
C ALA A 177 -2.71 0.97 -8.49
N CYS A 178 -2.49 0.36 -7.32
CA CYS A 178 -3.50 -0.38 -6.59
C CYS A 178 -4.69 0.52 -6.19
N VAL A 179 -4.41 1.69 -5.60
CA VAL A 179 -5.45 2.66 -5.20
C VAL A 179 -6.19 3.18 -6.43
N ALA A 180 -5.49 3.57 -7.51
CA ALA A 180 -6.12 4.05 -8.73
C ALA A 180 -7.01 2.97 -9.37
N ASN A 181 -6.56 1.71 -9.40
CA ASN A 181 -7.36 0.58 -9.85
C ASN A 181 -8.63 0.40 -9.01
N TYR A 182 -8.50 0.51 -7.68
CA TYR A 182 -9.64 0.42 -6.77
C TYR A 182 -10.67 1.51 -7.01
N ILE A 183 -10.22 2.77 -7.13
CA ILE A 183 -11.09 3.92 -7.43
C ILE A 183 -11.81 3.72 -8.77
N GLY A 184 -11.08 3.33 -9.82
CA GLY A 184 -11.66 3.06 -11.14
C GLY A 184 -12.69 1.92 -11.13
N ALA A 185 -12.41 0.84 -10.39
CA ALA A 185 -13.33 -0.27 -10.24
C ALA A 185 -14.62 0.13 -9.49
N LYS A 186 -14.50 0.92 -8.42
CA LYS A 186 -15.67 1.49 -7.69
C LYS A 186 -16.50 2.40 -8.60
N ASN A 187 -15.86 3.16 -9.50
CA ASN A 187 -16.58 4.00 -10.45
C ASN A 187 -17.38 3.18 -11.49
N ILE A 188 -16.83 2.08 -12.01
CA ILE A 188 -17.55 1.17 -12.90
C ILE A 188 -18.77 0.57 -12.21
N TRP A 189 -18.61 0.13 -10.96
CA TRP A 189 -19.73 -0.36 -10.16
C TRP A 189 -20.82 0.70 -9.99
N GLN A 190 -20.43 1.93 -9.62
CA GLN A 190 -21.37 3.04 -9.46
C GLN A 190 -22.11 3.38 -10.76
N ALA A 191 -21.39 3.43 -11.89
CA ALA A 191 -22.00 3.68 -13.19
C ALA A 191 -23.00 2.58 -13.57
N SER A 192 -22.66 1.31 -13.32
CA SER A 192 -23.53 0.15 -13.57
C SER A 192 -24.77 0.14 -12.66
N VAL A 193 -24.62 0.52 -11.39
CA VAL A 193 -25.76 0.71 -10.46
C VAL A 193 -26.67 1.84 -10.96
N THR A 194 -26.09 2.97 -11.35
CA THR A 194 -26.84 4.12 -11.86
C THR A 194 -27.60 3.77 -13.16
N ALA A 195 -26.99 2.94 -14.01
CA ALA A 195 -27.62 2.42 -15.23
C ALA A 195 -28.62 1.28 -14.95
N SER A 196 -28.84 0.90 -13.69
CA SER A 196 -29.71 -0.22 -13.30
C SER A 196 -29.33 -1.56 -13.96
N THR A 197 -28.03 -1.78 -14.16
CA THR A 197 -27.52 -3.03 -14.74
C THR A 197 -27.75 -4.18 -13.74
N VAL A 198 -28.28 -5.29 -14.23
CA VAL A 198 -28.65 -6.45 -13.41
C VAL A 198 -27.44 -6.98 -12.62
N GLY A 199 -27.63 -7.20 -11.32
CA GLY A 199 -26.63 -7.74 -10.41
C GLY A 199 -25.69 -6.70 -9.79
N TYR A 200 -25.65 -5.47 -10.28
CA TYR A 200 -24.89 -4.37 -9.67
C TYR A 200 -25.75 -3.67 -8.62
N THR A 201 -25.22 -3.58 -7.42
CA THR A 201 -25.92 -3.00 -6.25
C THR A 201 -24.95 -2.18 -5.41
N GLY A 202 -25.51 -1.34 -4.54
CA GLY A 202 -24.74 -0.60 -3.55
C GLY A 202 -24.43 0.85 -3.95
N GLU A 203 -23.68 1.51 -3.09
CA GLU A 203 -23.17 2.86 -3.28
C GLU A 203 -21.63 2.79 -3.23
N HIS A 204 -20.97 3.27 -4.27
CA HIS A 204 -19.53 3.11 -4.44
C HIS A 204 -18.81 4.45 -4.60
N VAL A 205 -19.51 5.48 -5.12
CA VAL A 205 -18.99 6.83 -5.31
C VAL A 205 -19.99 7.84 -4.77
N VAL A 206 -19.51 8.71 -3.90
CA VAL A 206 -20.31 9.78 -3.27
C VAL A 206 -19.94 11.12 -3.90
N LYS A 207 -20.91 11.80 -4.51
CA LYS A 207 -20.77 13.12 -5.12
C LYS A 207 -21.01 14.21 -4.08
N LEU A 208 -19.95 14.57 -3.32
CA LEU A 208 -20.06 15.53 -2.20
C LEU A 208 -20.59 16.89 -2.64
N LEU A 209 -20.15 17.38 -3.78
CA LEU A 209 -20.54 18.71 -4.24
C LEU A 209 -22.01 18.76 -4.65
N THR A 210 -22.51 17.73 -5.35
CA THR A 210 -23.92 17.61 -5.69
C THR A 210 -24.79 17.55 -4.44
N MET A 211 -24.38 16.79 -3.42
CA MET A 211 -25.08 16.73 -2.13
C MET A 211 -25.08 18.08 -1.42
N TYR A 212 -23.93 18.75 -1.35
CA TYR A 212 -23.80 20.06 -0.73
C TYR A 212 -24.68 21.11 -1.40
N ASN A 213 -24.64 21.15 -2.72
CA ASN A 213 -25.45 22.08 -3.51
C ASN A 213 -26.96 21.84 -3.30
N THR A 214 -27.37 20.57 -3.23
CA THR A 214 -28.77 20.23 -3.00
C THR A 214 -29.24 20.63 -1.59
N GLU A 215 -28.42 20.34 -0.56
CA GLU A 215 -28.79 20.64 0.83
C GLU A 215 -28.80 22.16 1.13
N ASN A 216 -27.88 22.90 0.52
CA ASN A 216 -27.74 24.34 0.77
C ASN A 216 -28.40 25.26 -0.30
N GLY A 217 -29.00 24.66 -1.33
CA GLY A 217 -29.61 25.42 -2.42
C GLY A 217 -28.60 26.23 -3.26
N THR A 218 -27.35 25.79 -3.33
CA THR A 218 -26.26 26.44 -4.06
C THR A 218 -26.00 25.76 -5.40
N LYS A 219 -25.18 26.40 -6.25
CA LYS A 219 -24.74 25.84 -7.55
C LYS A 219 -23.24 26.04 -7.73
N LEU A 220 -22.47 25.68 -6.72
CA LEU A 220 -21.02 25.80 -6.73
C LEU A 220 -20.39 24.75 -7.65
N THR A 221 -19.32 25.13 -8.34
CA THR A 221 -18.44 24.21 -9.06
C THR A 221 -17.30 23.73 -8.16
N ALA A 222 -16.55 22.72 -8.58
CA ALA A 222 -15.38 22.23 -7.85
C ALA A 222 -14.30 23.31 -7.66
N GLU A 223 -14.20 24.26 -8.60
CA GLU A 223 -13.31 25.42 -8.49
C GLU A 223 -13.85 26.44 -7.49
N ASP A 224 -15.16 26.73 -7.52
CA ASP A 224 -15.80 27.68 -6.60
C ASP A 224 -15.70 27.21 -5.14
N VAL A 225 -15.83 25.92 -4.90
CA VAL A 225 -15.68 25.32 -3.57
C VAL A 225 -14.28 25.54 -3.00
N ARG A 226 -13.23 25.50 -3.83
CA ARG A 226 -11.84 25.70 -3.41
C ARG A 226 -11.47 27.18 -3.17
N LYS A 227 -12.33 28.13 -3.51
CA LYS A 227 -12.12 29.53 -3.16
C LYS A 227 -12.21 29.75 -1.66
N ALA A 228 -11.39 30.64 -1.13
CA ALA A 228 -11.27 30.90 0.32
C ALA A 228 -12.60 31.24 1.00
N GLU A 229 -13.55 31.84 0.28
CA GLU A 229 -14.88 32.21 0.78
C GLU A 229 -15.81 31.03 1.01
N ASN A 230 -15.73 29.97 0.17
CA ASN A 230 -16.64 28.83 0.20
C ASN A 230 -16.02 27.60 0.91
N PHE A 231 -14.71 27.48 0.83
CA PHE A 231 -14.00 26.28 1.29
C PHE A 231 -14.25 25.93 2.76
N PRO A 232 -14.21 26.87 3.73
CA PRO A 232 -14.43 26.54 5.15
C PRO A 232 -15.80 25.92 5.43
N SER A 233 -16.85 26.45 4.82
CA SER A 233 -18.23 25.97 5.00
C SER A 233 -18.40 24.58 4.37
N PHE A 234 -17.91 24.41 3.16
CA PHE A 234 -17.93 23.13 2.47
C PHE A 234 -17.12 22.07 3.20
N TYR A 235 -15.90 22.40 3.64
CA TYR A 235 -15.03 21.42 4.30
C TYR A 235 -15.62 20.91 5.62
N LYS A 236 -16.18 21.80 6.45
CA LYS A 236 -16.88 21.41 7.68
C LYS A 236 -18.04 20.45 7.40
N TRP A 237 -18.83 20.77 6.39
CA TRP A 237 -19.94 19.91 5.98
C TRP A 237 -19.44 18.56 5.43
N ALA A 238 -18.42 18.58 4.58
CA ALA A 238 -17.83 17.36 4.00
C ALA A 238 -17.25 16.43 5.08
N CYS A 239 -16.53 16.99 6.06
CA CYS A 239 -16.05 16.24 7.21
C CYS A 239 -17.19 15.56 8.00
N ALA A 240 -18.27 16.30 8.28
CA ALA A 240 -19.42 15.74 8.97
C ALA A 240 -20.08 14.60 8.17
N LYS A 241 -20.19 14.74 6.84
CA LYS A 241 -20.71 13.68 5.97
C LYS A 241 -19.82 12.46 5.94
N ILE A 242 -18.51 12.63 5.79
CA ILE A 242 -17.55 11.51 5.82
C ILE A 242 -17.63 10.78 7.17
N MET A 243 -17.70 11.49 8.30
CA MET A 243 -17.86 10.86 9.61
C MET A 243 -19.16 10.07 9.69
N THR A 244 -20.27 10.59 9.12
CA THR A 244 -21.53 9.85 9.04
C THR A 244 -21.39 8.55 8.23
N TYR A 245 -20.64 8.56 7.12
CA TYR A 245 -20.35 7.34 6.37
C TYR A 245 -19.43 6.39 7.13
N MET A 246 -18.48 6.91 7.91
CA MET A 246 -17.67 6.08 8.81
C MET A 246 -18.53 5.36 9.86
N ASP A 247 -19.52 6.04 10.42
CA ASP A 247 -20.49 5.42 11.33
C ASP A 247 -21.36 4.37 10.62
N PHE A 248 -21.81 4.66 9.38
CA PHE A 248 -22.56 3.67 8.60
C PHE A 248 -21.77 2.42 8.27
N PHE A 249 -20.44 2.51 8.14
CA PHE A 249 -19.58 1.34 7.93
C PHE A 249 -19.54 0.41 9.15
N THR A 250 -19.81 0.92 10.35
CA THR A 250 -19.90 0.08 11.55
C THR A 250 -21.14 -0.80 11.57
N GLU A 251 -22.17 -0.41 10.81
CA GLU A 251 -23.41 -1.18 10.69
C GLU A 251 -23.24 -2.32 9.66
N ARG A 252 -23.89 -3.43 9.95
CA ARG A 252 -23.85 -4.60 9.08
C ARG A 252 -24.82 -4.42 7.91
N THR A 253 -24.30 -4.07 6.74
CA THR A 253 -25.09 -3.77 5.55
C THR A 253 -24.47 -4.39 4.29
N THR A 254 -25.28 -4.47 3.21
CA THR A 254 -24.84 -4.89 1.87
C THR A 254 -24.59 -3.69 0.94
N ARG A 255 -24.57 -2.46 1.51
CA ARG A 255 -24.68 -1.22 0.72
C ARG A 255 -23.34 -0.70 0.18
N PHE A 256 -22.24 -0.85 0.91
CA PHE A 256 -21.00 -0.13 0.62
C PHE A 256 -19.91 -0.98 -0.04
N HIS A 257 -20.29 -2.13 -0.56
CA HIS A 257 -19.39 -3.06 -1.25
C HIS A 257 -20.08 -3.72 -2.43
N ALA A 258 -19.29 -4.40 -3.27
CA ALA A 258 -19.79 -5.16 -4.40
C ALA A 258 -20.36 -6.51 -3.92
N ASN A 259 -21.57 -6.83 -4.33
CA ASN A 259 -22.21 -8.09 -3.99
C ASN A 259 -22.10 -9.08 -5.15
N ILE A 260 -21.94 -10.36 -4.83
CA ILE A 260 -21.98 -11.45 -5.82
C ILE A 260 -23.42 -11.96 -5.89
N THR A 261 -23.99 -12.05 -7.09
CA THR A 261 -25.36 -12.49 -7.30
C THR A 261 -25.65 -13.82 -6.62
N GLY A 262 -26.67 -13.85 -5.80
CA GLY A 262 -27.05 -15.04 -5.00
C GLY A 262 -26.10 -15.38 -3.84
N LYS A 263 -25.15 -14.50 -3.53
CA LYS A 263 -24.21 -14.63 -2.42
C LYS A 263 -23.99 -13.29 -1.73
N GLU A 264 -25.08 -12.61 -1.38
CA GLU A 264 -25.02 -11.35 -0.69
C GLU A 264 -24.47 -11.56 0.74
N ILE A 265 -23.48 -10.75 1.10
CA ILE A 265 -22.85 -10.80 2.42
C ILE A 265 -22.98 -9.44 3.06
N ALA A 266 -23.62 -9.37 4.22
CA ALA A 266 -23.63 -8.16 5.00
C ALA A 266 -22.25 -7.93 5.64
N ARG A 267 -21.62 -6.81 5.35
CA ARG A 267 -20.32 -6.39 5.88
C ARG A 267 -20.48 -5.29 6.92
N HIS A 268 -19.58 -5.28 7.88
CA HIS A 268 -19.40 -4.18 8.81
C HIS A 268 -17.91 -3.95 9.00
N THR A 269 -17.50 -2.71 9.17
CA THR A 269 -16.09 -2.33 9.39
C THR A 269 -16.00 -1.51 10.67
N PRO A 270 -15.44 -2.05 11.76
CA PRO A 270 -15.20 -1.29 12.99
C PRO A 270 -14.32 -0.06 12.72
N LEU A 271 -14.53 1.04 13.46
CA LEU A 271 -13.80 2.31 13.25
C LEU A 271 -12.28 2.15 13.20
N GLN A 272 -11.73 1.24 14.00
CA GLN A 272 -10.27 1.00 14.05
C GLN A 272 -9.72 0.24 12.82
N MET A 273 -10.57 -0.40 12.03
CA MET A 273 -10.22 -1.07 10.77
C MET A 273 -10.54 -0.22 9.54
N GLN A 274 -11.13 0.96 9.75
CA GLN A 274 -11.40 1.90 8.66
C GLN A 274 -10.14 2.71 8.36
N ASN A 275 -9.80 2.77 7.09
CA ASN A 275 -8.72 3.59 6.57
C ASN A 275 -9.29 4.69 5.69
N ILE A 276 -8.78 5.90 5.84
CA ILE A 276 -9.14 7.02 5.01
C ILE A 276 -7.92 7.69 4.42
N MET A 277 -7.94 7.88 3.11
CA MET A 277 -6.97 8.63 2.35
C MET A 277 -7.60 9.94 1.90
N ILE A 278 -6.97 11.07 2.20
CA ILE A 278 -7.49 12.40 1.82
C ILE A 278 -6.47 13.13 0.95
N PHE A 279 -6.96 13.86 -0.04
CA PHE A 279 -6.14 14.71 -0.90
C PHE A 279 -5.46 15.81 -0.09
N SER A 280 -4.14 15.81 -0.04
CA SER A 280 -3.33 16.64 0.85
C SER A 280 -3.48 18.15 0.64
N PRO A 281 -3.56 18.70 -0.59
CA PRO A 281 -3.74 20.13 -0.80
C PRO A 281 -5.05 20.68 -0.20
N ASP A 282 -6.15 19.92 -0.32
CA ASP A 282 -7.44 20.32 0.28
C ASP A 282 -7.34 20.29 1.83
N LEU A 283 -6.60 19.31 2.39
CA LEU A 283 -6.36 19.24 3.83
C LEU A 283 -5.47 20.38 4.34
N HIS A 284 -4.41 20.76 3.60
CA HIS A 284 -3.57 21.91 3.96
C HIS A 284 -4.35 23.23 3.91
N THR A 285 -5.23 23.39 2.91
CA THR A 285 -6.13 24.55 2.85
C THR A 285 -7.06 24.58 4.06
N ALA A 286 -7.57 23.42 4.49
CA ALA A 286 -8.38 23.33 5.69
C ALA A 286 -7.59 23.69 6.95
N ASP A 287 -6.38 23.17 7.12
CA ASP A 287 -5.51 23.47 8.27
C ASP A 287 -5.23 24.99 8.38
N THR A 288 -5.06 25.69 7.26
CA THR A 288 -4.74 27.12 7.25
C THR A 288 -5.96 28.03 7.36
N THR A 289 -7.11 27.64 6.82
CA THR A 289 -8.29 28.52 6.72
C THR A 289 -9.38 28.16 7.75
N VAL A 290 -9.63 26.88 7.97
CA VAL A 290 -10.71 26.42 8.85
C VAL A 290 -10.26 26.37 10.30
N LEU A 291 -9.07 25.85 10.57
CA LEU A 291 -8.56 25.66 11.94
C LEU A 291 -8.09 26.99 12.56
N SER A 292 -7.60 27.94 11.76
CA SER A 292 -7.21 29.27 12.26
C SER A 292 -8.37 30.08 12.85
N ASN A 293 -9.60 29.80 12.41
CA ASN A 293 -10.81 30.49 12.84
C ASN A 293 -11.58 29.79 13.97
N THR A 294 -11.12 28.64 14.43
CA THR A 294 -11.83 27.83 15.43
C THR A 294 -10.90 27.48 16.58
N PHE A 295 -11.22 27.95 17.79
CA PHE A 295 -10.43 27.73 19.02
C PHE A 295 -10.39 26.27 19.50
N HIS A 296 -11.07 25.33 18.85
CA HIS A 296 -11.16 23.92 19.24
C HIS A 296 -10.76 22.97 18.10
N ASP A 297 -9.46 22.69 18.02
CA ASP A 297 -8.80 21.83 17.05
C ASP A 297 -9.31 20.36 16.98
N GLN A 298 -9.97 19.89 18.01
CA GLN A 298 -10.27 18.45 18.16
C GLN A 298 -11.50 17.99 17.40
N TYR A 299 -12.43 18.88 17.04
CA TYR A 299 -13.73 18.50 16.47
C TYR A 299 -13.76 18.47 14.93
N LEU A 300 -12.71 18.92 14.27
CA LEU A 300 -12.68 19.03 12.79
C LEU A 300 -11.66 18.11 12.12
N LYS A 301 -10.88 17.34 12.89
CA LYS A 301 -9.89 16.40 12.35
C LYS A 301 -10.52 15.03 12.16
N ILE A 302 -10.70 14.64 10.89
CA ILE A 302 -10.88 13.25 10.55
C ILE A 302 -9.53 12.57 10.78
N ALA A 303 -9.52 11.45 11.54
CA ALA A 303 -8.32 10.64 11.68
C ALA A 303 -7.95 10.05 10.31
N THR A 304 -6.96 10.65 9.66
CA THR A 304 -6.48 10.21 8.34
C THR A 304 -5.32 9.27 8.50
N ASN A 305 -5.36 8.13 7.84
CA ASN A 305 -4.26 7.18 7.82
C ASN A 305 -3.18 7.60 6.83
N GLU A 306 -3.57 8.27 5.73
CA GLU A 306 -2.64 8.68 4.70
C GLU A 306 -3.05 10.01 4.03
N LYS A 307 -2.08 10.91 3.86
CA LYS A 307 -2.22 12.15 3.10
C LYS A 307 -1.69 11.95 1.70
N VAL A 308 -2.55 12.05 0.70
CA VAL A 308 -2.24 11.81 -0.70
C VAL A 308 -1.97 13.12 -1.43
N ASN A 309 -0.76 13.33 -1.93
CA ASN A 309 -0.40 14.56 -2.65
C ASN A 309 -0.91 14.55 -4.09
N PHE A 310 -0.98 13.38 -4.71
CA PHE A 310 -1.53 13.14 -6.04
C PHE A 310 -1.99 11.69 -6.12
N TRP A 311 -3.08 11.44 -6.84
CA TRP A 311 -3.63 10.09 -6.94
C TRP A 311 -2.86 9.23 -7.94
N GLN A 312 -2.56 9.73 -9.12
CA GLN A 312 -1.85 9.00 -10.18
C GLN A 312 -0.61 9.72 -10.66
N THR A 313 -0.72 10.98 -11.11
CA THR A 313 0.37 11.78 -11.67
C THR A 313 0.44 13.17 -11.04
N LEU A 314 1.65 13.74 -10.99
CA LEU A 314 1.85 15.10 -10.50
C LEU A 314 1.26 16.18 -11.42
N GLU A 315 1.14 15.89 -12.72
CA GLU A 315 0.56 16.82 -13.70
C GLU A 315 -0.94 17.02 -13.49
N SER A 316 -1.63 15.97 -13.05
CA SER A 316 -3.06 16.00 -12.74
C SER A 316 -3.33 15.37 -11.38
N PRO A 317 -2.97 16.06 -10.28
CA PRO A 317 -2.88 15.45 -8.96
C PRO A 317 -4.23 14.95 -8.40
N MET A 318 -5.34 15.53 -8.84
CA MET A 318 -6.70 15.20 -8.38
C MET A 318 -7.41 14.16 -9.25
N ASN A 319 -6.78 13.78 -10.36
CA ASN A 319 -7.43 12.95 -11.37
C ASN A 319 -6.75 11.58 -11.48
N ILE A 320 -7.52 10.61 -11.97
CA ILE A 320 -7.00 9.32 -12.42
C ILE A 320 -7.47 9.04 -13.85
N ASN A 321 -6.62 8.30 -14.57
CA ASN A 321 -6.96 7.68 -15.87
C ASN A 321 -6.44 6.24 -15.83
N VAL A 322 -7.32 5.29 -15.63
CA VAL A 322 -6.98 3.89 -15.39
C VAL A 322 -7.95 2.96 -16.11
N THR A 323 -7.43 1.83 -16.57
CA THR A 323 -8.26 0.70 -17.04
C THR A 323 -8.22 -0.37 -15.94
N PRO A 324 -9.20 -0.38 -15.02
CA PRO A 324 -9.14 -1.22 -13.84
C PRO A 324 -9.48 -2.67 -14.15
N SER A 325 -8.98 -3.58 -13.31
CA SER A 325 -9.53 -4.92 -13.19
C SER A 325 -10.73 -4.85 -12.25
N VAL A 326 -11.88 -5.33 -12.71
CA VAL A 326 -13.17 -5.20 -12.00
C VAL A 326 -13.75 -6.58 -11.75
N MET A 327 -14.22 -6.81 -10.55
CA MET A 327 -15.03 -7.96 -10.23
C MET A 327 -16.46 -7.72 -10.76
N THR A 328 -16.98 -8.66 -11.50
CA THR A 328 -18.37 -8.66 -12.01
C THR A 328 -19.33 -9.31 -11.00
N PRO A 329 -20.64 -9.10 -11.12
CA PRO A 329 -21.62 -9.67 -10.18
C PRO A 329 -21.65 -11.20 -10.12
N ASP A 330 -21.12 -11.92 -11.10
CA ASP A 330 -20.96 -13.37 -11.06
C ASP A 330 -19.74 -13.84 -10.26
N GLY A 331 -18.88 -12.89 -9.81
CA GLY A 331 -17.67 -13.14 -9.05
C GLY A 331 -16.44 -13.39 -9.93
N SER A 332 -16.52 -13.24 -11.24
CA SER A 332 -15.36 -13.23 -12.12
C SER A 332 -14.63 -11.90 -12.12
N VAL A 333 -13.39 -11.86 -12.58
CA VAL A 333 -12.61 -10.63 -12.70
C VAL A 333 -12.30 -10.38 -14.16
N GLU A 334 -12.70 -9.21 -14.64
CA GLU A 334 -12.51 -8.79 -16.02
C GLU A 334 -11.75 -7.47 -16.08
N LYS A 335 -11.18 -7.19 -17.26
CA LYS A 335 -10.61 -5.89 -17.56
C LYS A 335 -11.76 -4.93 -17.85
N GLY A 336 -11.93 -3.93 -17.00
CA GLY A 336 -12.95 -2.90 -17.18
C GLY A 336 -12.63 -1.94 -18.30
N GLU A 337 -13.57 -1.05 -18.57
CA GLU A 337 -13.38 0.07 -19.49
C GLU A 337 -12.46 1.13 -18.88
N ALA A 338 -11.82 1.94 -19.73
CA ALA A 338 -10.99 3.04 -19.27
C ALA A 338 -11.83 4.05 -18.48
N GLN A 339 -11.38 4.37 -17.26
CA GLN A 339 -12.04 5.30 -16.34
C GLN A 339 -11.21 6.55 -16.21
N VAL A 340 -11.85 7.69 -16.46
CA VAL A 340 -11.31 9.02 -16.17
C VAL A 340 -12.15 9.61 -15.06
N MET A 341 -11.57 9.81 -13.89
CA MET A 341 -12.23 10.48 -12.77
C MET A 341 -11.46 11.72 -12.39
N SER A 342 -12.18 12.79 -12.08
CA SER A 342 -11.63 14.09 -11.73
C SER A 342 -12.05 14.48 -10.32
N ASN A 343 -11.30 15.39 -9.71
CA ASN A 343 -11.64 15.99 -8.42
C ASN A 343 -11.87 14.96 -7.29
N ILE A 344 -11.04 13.92 -7.21
CA ILE A 344 -11.12 12.93 -6.15
C ILE A 344 -10.67 13.57 -4.84
N PHE A 345 -11.58 13.63 -3.86
CA PHE A 345 -11.37 14.27 -2.56
C PHE A 345 -10.81 13.29 -1.53
N ALA A 346 -11.45 12.14 -1.35
CA ALA A 346 -11.05 11.14 -0.38
C ALA A 346 -11.47 9.73 -0.79
N VAL A 347 -10.82 8.73 -0.20
CA VAL A 347 -11.19 7.32 -0.31
C VAL A 347 -11.27 6.74 1.11
N LEU A 348 -12.44 6.23 1.48
CA LEU A 348 -12.69 5.51 2.72
C LEU A 348 -12.82 4.01 2.41
N PHE A 349 -12.10 3.16 3.11
CA PHE A 349 -12.10 1.73 2.82
C PHE A 349 -11.77 0.89 4.05
N ASP A 350 -12.22 -0.35 4.02
CA ASP A 350 -11.84 -1.37 4.99
C ASP A 350 -10.37 -1.74 4.86
N GLU A 351 -9.71 -1.99 5.97
CA GLU A 351 -8.31 -2.40 6.00
C GLU A 351 -8.01 -3.60 5.09
N GLU A 352 -8.95 -4.51 4.89
CA GLU A 352 -8.81 -5.69 4.04
C GLU A 352 -9.17 -5.45 2.57
N ALA A 353 -9.72 -4.29 2.22
CA ALA A 353 -10.15 -3.97 0.85
C ALA A 353 -8.98 -3.83 -0.13
N MET A 354 -7.82 -3.38 0.35
CA MET A 354 -6.62 -3.21 -0.46
C MET A 354 -5.38 -3.66 0.29
N GLY A 355 -4.41 -4.20 -0.43
CA GLY A 355 -3.14 -4.56 0.18
C GLY A 355 -2.01 -4.78 -0.80
N LEU A 356 -0.78 -4.62 -0.28
CA LEU A 356 0.48 -4.91 -0.94
C LEU A 356 1.31 -5.82 -0.05
N THR A 357 1.86 -6.91 -0.59
CA THR A 357 2.78 -7.79 0.14
C THR A 357 3.97 -8.14 -0.73
N THR A 358 5.16 -8.17 -0.13
CA THR A 358 6.37 -8.68 -0.76
C THR A 358 6.45 -10.19 -0.53
N ILE A 359 6.53 -10.95 -1.62
CA ILE A 359 6.58 -12.42 -1.57
C ILE A 359 8.01 -12.89 -1.40
N ASN A 360 8.92 -12.34 -2.19
CA ASN A 360 10.31 -12.76 -2.21
C ASN A 360 11.21 -11.58 -2.57
N GLN A 361 12.36 -11.52 -1.88
CA GLN A 361 13.41 -10.54 -2.13
C GLN A 361 14.76 -11.24 -1.97
N TRP A 362 15.60 -11.14 -2.99
CA TRP A 362 16.95 -11.71 -2.96
C TRP A 362 17.88 -10.96 -3.91
N SER A 363 19.18 -11.03 -3.62
CA SER A 363 20.22 -10.46 -4.45
C SER A 363 21.20 -11.52 -4.93
N SER A 364 21.81 -11.29 -6.08
CA SER A 364 22.87 -12.13 -6.63
C SER A 364 23.93 -11.30 -7.33
N THR A 365 25.17 -11.77 -7.29
CA THR A 365 26.33 -11.12 -7.90
C THR A 365 26.84 -11.97 -9.07
N THR A 366 27.18 -11.34 -10.19
CA THR A 366 27.85 -12.05 -11.28
C THR A 366 29.31 -12.31 -10.94
N PRO A 367 29.93 -13.34 -11.55
CA PRO A 367 31.40 -13.44 -11.58
C PRO A 367 32.04 -12.17 -12.17
N PHE A 368 33.32 -11.96 -11.82
CA PHE A 368 34.10 -10.84 -12.35
C PHE A 368 34.20 -10.90 -13.88
N ASN A 369 33.84 -9.82 -14.55
CA ASN A 369 34.06 -9.66 -15.96
C ASN A 369 35.49 -9.12 -16.20
N SER A 370 36.41 -10.00 -16.59
CA SER A 370 37.81 -9.66 -16.76
C SER A 370 38.05 -8.68 -17.90
N ALA A 371 37.22 -8.68 -18.92
CA ALA A 371 37.35 -7.77 -20.05
C ALA A 371 36.87 -6.34 -19.71
N GLY A 372 35.88 -6.21 -18.86
CA GLY A 372 35.30 -4.91 -18.46
C GLY A 372 35.75 -4.42 -17.09
N GLY A 373 36.43 -5.23 -16.29
CA GLY A 373 36.86 -4.87 -14.93
C GLY A 373 35.76 -4.60 -13.95
N TYR A 374 34.62 -5.30 -14.06
CA TYR A 374 33.44 -4.99 -13.26
C TYR A 374 32.67 -6.24 -12.78
N TRP A 375 31.78 -6.03 -11.78
CA TRP A 375 30.73 -6.95 -11.35
C TRP A 375 29.37 -6.31 -11.51
N ASN A 376 28.33 -7.14 -11.74
CA ASN A 376 26.94 -6.73 -11.64
C ASN A 376 26.30 -7.38 -10.41
N ILE A 377 25.59 -6.59 -9.61
CA ILE A 377 24.74 -7.06 -8.55
C ILE A 377 23.29 -6.90 -9.01
N TYR A 378 22.54 -7.99 -8.97
CA TYR A 378 21.13 -8.05 -9.34
C TYR A 378 20.29 -8.11 -8.09
N TYR A 379 19.27 -7.26 -8.02
CA TYR A 379 18.25 -7.25 -7.00
C TYR A 379 16.96 -7.73 -7.63
N HIS A 380 16.36 -8.76 -7.02
CA HIS A 380 15.10 -9.31 -7.44
C HIS A 380 14.10 -9.14 -6.31
N PHE A 381 12.93 -8.64 -6.61
CA PHE A 381 11.82 -8.61 -5.68
C PHE A 381 10.52 -8.91 -6.41
N THR A 382 9.63 -9.59 -5.72
CA THR A 382 8.32 -9.98 -6.23
C THR A 382 7.28 -9.46 -5.27
N ASP A 383 6.46 -8.56 -5.77
CA ASP A 383 5.38 -7.96 -5.00
C ASP A 383 4.04 -8.37 -5.56
N ARG A 384 3.07 -8.49 -4.67
CA ARG A 384 1.68 -8.74 -4.99
C ARG A 384 0.83 -7.62 -4.42
N TYR A 385 -0.11 -7.15 -5.22
CA TYR A 385 -1.15 -6.24 -4.78
C TYR A 385 -2.52 -6.84 -5.08
N TRP A 386 -3.50 -6.48 -4.29
CA TRP A 386 -4.88 -6.92 -4.49
C TRP A 386 -5.87 -5.84 -4.12
N ASN A 387 -7.02 -5.89 -4.78
CA ASN A 387 -8.20 -5.09 -4.48
C ASN A 387 -9.36 -6.05 -4.25
N ASP A 388 -10.00 -5.95 -3.10
CA ASP A 388 -11.21 -6.69 -2.78
C ASP A 388 -12.40 -5.73 -2.76
N LEU A 389 -13.21 -5.77 -3.81
CA LEU A 389 -14.40 -4.95 -3.93
C LEU A 389 -15.55 -5.45 -3.04
N THR A 390 -15.43 -6.68 -2.49
CA THR A 390 -16.44 -7.26 -1.58
C THR A 390 -16.32 -6.72 -0.15
N GLU A 391 -15.32 -5.89 0.14
CA GLU A 391 -15.19 -5.16 1.39
C GLU A 391 -15.71 -3.73 1.26
N ASN A 392 -16.12 -3.16 2.41
CA ASN A 392 -16.66 -1.81 2.45
C ASN A 392 -15.65 -0.78 1.92
N GLY A 393 -16.15 0.12 1.08
CA GLY A 393 -15.34 1.21 0.59
C GLY A 393 -16.11 2.18 -0.30
N LEU A 394 -15.77 3.46 -0.14
CA LEU A 394 -16.38 4.59 -0.84
C LEU A 394 -15.33 5.53 -1.39
N VAL A 395 -15.61 6.08 -2.56
CA VAL A 395 -14.83 7.15 -3.17
C VAL A 395 -15.62 8.45 -3.09
N PHE A 396 -15.03 9.48 -2.56
CA PHE A 396 -15.65 10.82 -2.46
C PHE A 396 -15.07 11.73 -3.54
N VAL A 397 -15.95 12.33 -4.33
CA VAL A 397 -15.58 13.22 -5.43
C VAL A 397 -16.28 14.58 -5.31
N LEU A 398 -15.63 15.63 -5.82
CA LEU A 398 -16.21 16.97 -5.92
C LEU A 398 -16.87 17.13 -7.29
N GLU A 399 -18.00 16.46 -7.46
CA GLU A 399 -18.89 16.55 -8.61
C GLU A 399 -20.31 16.88 -8.17
#